data_60f3023b3c6afe527d2b7dd59283e190
#
_entry.id   60f3023b3c6afe527d2b7dd59283e190
#
_cell.length_a   1.000
_cell.length_b   1.000
_cell.length_c   1.000
_cell.angle_alpha   90.00
_cell.angle_beta   90.00
_cell.angle_gamma   90.00
#
_symmetry.space_group_name_H-M   'P 1'
#
loop_
_entity.id
_entity.type
_entity.pdbx_description
1 polymer ?
#
loop_
_entity_poly.entity_id
_entity_poly.type
_entity_poly.pdbx_seq_one_letter_code
_entity_poly.pdbx_strand_id
1 'polypeptide(L)'
;MGYSNRKSDGSNAFEGSYSIPNFLNTFISANGSYTIDYDGYYGKTISIDRIFYSPLIRWAGGLFLHECYMGLALQNDTLALIDQKLKFVTQDYWVGHSFKIFDGNSERERTTNLIVSARVLLVDYKDIPPIEYDILTPFRFSGIQDFTT
;
A
#
# COMPACT_ATOMS: atom_id res chain seq x y z
N MET A 1 -7.70 -12.99 13.83
CA MET A 1 -9.12 -12.57 13.77
C MET A 1 -9.51 -12.01 15.12
N GLY A 2 -10.06 -10.83 15.15
CA GLY A 2 -10.58 -10.15 16.33
C GLY A 2 -12.01 -9.69 16.06
N TYR A 3 -12.88 -9.85 17.05
CA TYR A 3 -14.22 -9.30 17.05
C TYR A 3 -14.48 -8.63 18.39
N SER A 4 -15.02 -7.43 18.38
CA SER A 4 -15.42 -6.75 19.60
C SER A 4 -16.73 -5.99 19.39
N ASN A 5 -17.49 -5.83 20.46
CA ASN A 5 -18.77 -5.15 20.47
C ASN A 5 -18.73 -4.03 21.51
N ARG A 6 -19.19 -2.84 21.12
CA ARG A 6 -19.37 -1.69 22.02
C ARG A 6 -20.77 -1.76 22.63
N LYS A 7 -20.85 -2.01 23.93
CA LYS A 7 -22.15 -2.19 24.64
C LYS A 7 -22.99 -0.91 24.72
N SER A 8 -22.42 0.25 24.50
CA SER A 8 -23.10 1.54 24.63
C SER A 8 -24.09 1.84 23.50
N ASP A 9 -23.79 1.42 22.28
CA ASP A 9 -24.56 1.71 21.07
C ASP A 9 -24.81 0.47 20.19
N GLY A 10 -24.30 -0.70 20.60
CA GLY A 10 -24.43 -1.95 19.86
C GLY A 10 -23.54 -2.02 18.61
N SER A 11 -22.64 -1.07 18.39
CA SER A 11 -21.71 -1.09 17.27
C SER A 11 -20.66 -2.19 17.39
N ASN A 12 -20.20 -2.72 16.25
CA ASN A 12 -19.28 -3.85 16.20
C ASN A 12 -18.01 -3.46 15.46
N ALA A 13 -16.86 -3.92 15.96
CA ALA A 13 -15.60 -3.85 15.27
C ALA A 13 -15.13 -5.27 14.92
N PHE A 14 -14.52 -5.42 13.75
CA PHE A 14 -13.99 -6.68 13.27
C PHE A 14 -12.60 -6.48 12.65
N GLU A 15 -11.70 -7.40 12.94
CA GLU A 15 -10.39 -7.48 12.31
C GLU A 15 -10.13 -8.93 11.86
N GLY A 16 -9.81 -9.10 10.61
CA GLY A 16 -9.44 -10.37 10.04
C GLY A 16 -8.23 -10.23 9.13
N SER A 17 -7.26 -11.13 9.28
CA SER A 17 -6.12 -11.22 8.38
C SER A 17 -5.81 -12.66 8.04
N TYR A 18 -5.31 -12.87 6.83
CA TYR A 18 -4.86 -14.15 6.33
C TYR A 18 -3.54 -13.97 5.59
N SER A 19 -2.58 -14.83 5.86
CA SER A 19 -1.25 -14.76 5.27
C SER A 19 -0.78 -16.15 4.83
N ILE A 20 -0.31 -16.23 3.59
CA ILE A 20 0.32 -17.40 3.01
C ILE A 20 1.75 -17.01 2.65
N PRO A 21 2.76 -17.44 3.42
CA PRO A 21 4.14 -17.01 3.19
C PRO A 21 4.79 -17.67 1.96
N ASN A 22 4.28 -18.82 1.52
CA ASN A 22 4.85 -19.54 0.39
C ASN A 22 3.75 -20.37 -0.30
N PHE A 23 3.10 -19.76 -1.28
CA PHE A 23 2.01 -20.39 -2.01
C PHE A 23 2.56 -21.49 -2.91
N LEU A 24 2.13 -22.73 -2.66
CA LEU A 24 2.50 -23.93 -3.47
C LEU A 24 4.01 -24.06 -3.72
N ASN A 25 4.85 -23.67 -2.79
CA ASN A 25 6.32 -23.74 -2.94
C ASN A 25 6.89 -22.88 -4.08
N THR A 26 6.16 -21.85 -4.51
CA THR A 26 6.57 -20.93 -5.59
C THR A 26 7.34 -19.71 -5.10
N PHE A 27 7.54 -19.60 -3.78
CA PHE A 27 8.10 -18.43 -3.11
C PHE A 27 7.28 -17.14 -3.33
N ILE A 28 6.01 -17.30 -3.63
CA ILE A 28 5.03 -16.23 -3.68
C ILE A 28 4.38 -16.14 -2.30
N SER A 29 4.42 -14.99 -1.70
CA SER A 29 3.64 -14.67 -0.51
C SER A 29 2.34 -13.97 -0.90
N ALA A 30 1.27 -14.28 -0.20
CA ALA A 30 -0.02 -13.61 -0.36
C ALA A 30 -0.58 -13.23 1.00
N ASN A 31 -1.04 -11.99 1.14
CA ASN A 31 -1.63 -11.50 2.37
C ASN A 31 -2.94 -10.79 2.07
N GLY A 32 -3.91 -10.97 2.93
CA GLY A 32 -5.18 -10.26 2.89
C GLY A 32 -5.56 -9.81 4.29
N SER A 33 -6.07 -8.59 4.43
CA SER A 33 -6.62 -8.11 5.69
C SER A 33 -7.88 -7.28 5.45
N TYR A 34 -8.77 -7.35 6.41
CA TYR A 34 -9.98 -6.54 6.49
C TYR A 34 -10.16 -6.07 7.93
N THR A 35 -10.33 -4.77 8.10
CA THR A 35 -10.62 -4.15 9.38
C THR A 35 -11.84 -3.26 9.24
N ILE A 36 -12.72 -3.28 10.22
CA ILE A 36 -13.80 -2.31 10.38
C ILE A 36 -13.86 -1.93 11.85
N ASP A 37 -13.95 -0.64 12.12
CA ASP A 37 -14.07 -0.11 13.47
C ASP A 37 -15.53 0.12 13.87
N TYR A 38 -15.74 0.58 15.10
CA TYR A 38 -17.05 0.86 15.66
C TYR A 38 -17.82 1.97 14.96
N ASP A 39 -17.11 2.90 14.31
CA ASP A 39 -17.69 4.06 13.62
C ASP A 39 -17.94 3.77 12.13
N GLY A 40 -17.71 2.50 11.72
CA GLY A 40 -17.93 2.01 10.37
C GLY A 40 -16.80 2.36 9.39
N TYR A 41 -15.68 2.88 9.88
CA TYR A 41 -14.49 3.06 9.07
C TYR A 41 -13.81 1.72 8.79
N TYR A 42 -13.32 1.54 7.57
CA TYR A 42 -12.78 0.25 7.17
C TYR A 42 -11.49 0.37 6.36
N GLY A 43 -10.70 -0.68 6.46
CA GLY A 43 -9.52 -0.91 5.63
C GLY A 43 -9.55 -2.30 5.01
N LYS A 44 -9.26 -2.38 3.71
CA LYS A 44 -9.12 -3.64 2.98
C LYS A 44 -7.76 -3.64 2.31
N THR A 45 -6.99 -4.70 2.52
CA THR A 45 -5.66 -4.83 1.93
C THR A 45 -5.51 -6.20 1.31
N ILE A 46 -4.92 -6.23 0.12
CA ILE A 46 -4.46 -7.44 -0.54
C ILE A 46 -3.04 -7.17 -1.03
N SER A 47 -2.11 -8.07 -0.70
CA SER A 47 -0.76 -8.05 -1.26
C SER A 47 -0.34 -9.42 -1.75
N ILE A 48 0.34 -9.44 -2.88
CA ILE A 48 0.95 -10.64 -3.45
C ILE A 48 2.35 -10.25 -3.87
N ASP A 49 3.36 -10.95 -3.35
CA ASP A 49 4.76 -10.62 -3.58
C ASP A 49 5.58 -11.86 -3.89
N ARG A 50 6.49 -11.72 -4.82
CA ARG A 50 7.61 -12.63 -5.04
C ARG A 50 8.90 -11.83 -5.04
N ILE A 51 9.66 -11.91 -3.96
CA ILE A 51 10.91 -11.17 -3.80
C ILE A 51 12.11 -11.91 -4.40
N PHE A 52 13.23 -11.21 -4.61
CA PHE A 52 14.51 -11.82 -4.95
C PHE A 52 15.14 -12.44 -3.70
N TYR A 53 14.79 -13.68 -3.36
CA TYR A 53 15.33 -14.38 -2.18
C TYR A 53 16.62 -15.15 -2.47
N SER A 54 17.05 -15.24 -3.73
CA SER A 54 18.26 -15.93 -4.18
C SER A 54 18.84 -15.24 -5.40
N PRO A 55 20.18 -15.20 -5.57
CA PRO A 55 20.82 -14.71 -6.78
C PRO A 55 20.46 -15.46 -8.07
N LEU A 56 19.86 -16.64 -7.95
CA LEU A 56 19.42 -17.46 -9.09
C LEU A 56 18.04 -17.04 -9.61
N ILE A 57 17.28 -16.25 -8.85
CA ILE A 57 15.96 -15.81 -9.28
C ILE A 57 16.11 -14.66 -10.24
N ARG A 58 15.53 -14.83 -11.42
CA ARG A 58 15.59 -13.84 -12.48
C ARG A 58 14.42 -12.83 -12.42
N TRP A 59 13.25 -13.25 -11.98
CA TRP A 59 12.05 -12.43 -11.94
C TRP A 59 11.49 -12.31 -10.54
N ALA A 60 11.19 -11.09 -10.14
CA ALA A 60 10.46 -10.76 -8.94
C ALA A 60 9.36 -9.74 -9.28
N GLY A 61 8.36 -9.64 -8.44
CA GLY A 61 7.29 -8.68 -8.66
C GLY A 61 6.28 -8.72 -7.52
N GLY A 62 5.45 -7.71 -7.45
CA GLY A 62 4.44 -7.59 -6.41
C GLY A 62 3.28 -6.74 -6.84
N LEU A 63 2.19 -6.98 -6.16
CA LEU A 63 0.92 -6.29 -6.26
C LEU A 63 0.48 -5.93 -4.84
N PHE A 64 0.12 -4.66 -4.61
CA PHE A 64 -0.50 -4.20 -3.39
C PHE A 64 -1.74 -3.38 -3.72
N LEU A 65 -2.87 -3.76 -3.15
CA LEU A 65 -4.14 -3.06 -3.26
C LEU A 65 -4.62 -2.72 -1.87
N HIS A 66 -4.94 -1.46 -1.65
CA HIS A 66 -5.47 -0.98 -0.38
C HIS A 66 -6.64 -0.04 -0.62
N GLU A 67 -7.79 -0.34 -0.04
CA GLU A 67 -8.95 0.54 0.03
C GLU A 67 -9.14 0.96 1.48
N CYS A 68 -9.21 2.26 1.72
CA CYS A 68 -9.40 2.83 3.04
C CYS A 68 -10.58 3.83 3.04
N TYR A 69 -11.41 3.72 4.05
CA TYR A 69 -12.43 4.69 4.39
C TYR A 69 -12.25 5.09 5.86
N MET A 70 -11.97 6.36 6.11
CA MET A 70 -11.64 6.87 7.43
C MET A 70 -12.29 8.21 7.69
N GLY A 71 -12.53 8.51 8.96
CA GLY A 71 -12.87 9.85 9.45
C GLY A 71 -11.61 10.67 9.70
N LEU A 72 -11.64 11.91 9.28
CA LEU A 72 -10.62 12.92 9.56
C LEU A 72 -11.24 14.02 10.41
N ALA A 73 -10.78 14.16 11.65
CA ALA A 73 -11.13 15.31 12.48
C ALA A 73 -10.23 16.49 12.07
N LEU A 74 -10.76 17.38 11.23
CA LEU A 74 -10.08 18.61 10.87
C LEU A 74 -10.55 19.76 11.78
N GLN A 75 -9.59 20.54 12.28
CA GLN A 75 -9.86 21.72 13.06
C GLN A 75 -10.11 22.91 12.13
N ASN A 76 -11.30 23.50 12.18
CA ASN A 76 -11.61 24.71 11.44
C ASN A 76 -11.08 25.95 12.18
N ASP A 77 -10.98 27.12 11.51
CA ASP A 77 -10.56 28.41 12.05
C ASP A 77 -11.32 28.85 13.31
N THR A 78 -12.52 28.31 13.53
CA THR A 78 -13.34 28.52 14.71
C THR A 78 -13.10 27.51 15.84
N LEU A 79 -12.00 26.73 15.82
CA LEU A 79 -11.69 25.66 16.79
C LEU A 79 -12.76 24.54 16.87
N ALA A 80 -13.70 24.49 15.93
CA ALA A 80 -14.67 23.42 15.84
C ALA A 80 -14.05 22.22 15.09
N LEU A 81 -14.14 21.02 15.68
CA LEU A 81 -13.77 19.76 15.02
C LEU A 81 -14.86 19.41 14.00
N ILE A 82 -14.51 19.40 12.73
CA ILE A 82 -15.38 18.93 11.66
C ILE A 82 -14.97 17.49 11.35
N ASP A 83 -15.90 16.57 11.52
CA ASP A 83 -15.71 15.17 11.12
C ASP A 83 -15.89 15.07 9.61
N GLN A 84 -14.79 14.89 8.90
CA GLN A 84 -14.78 14.73 7.46
C GLN A 84 -14.41 13.29 7.10
N LYS A 85 -15.06 12.75 6.08
CA LYS A 85 -14.87 11.39 5.62
C LYS A 85 -13.98 11.39 4.39
N LEU A 86 -12.99 10.51 4.40
CA LEU A 86 -12.04 10.31 3.31
C LEU A 86 -12.11 8.86 2.84
N LYS A 87 -12.29 8.67 1.55
CA LYS A 87 -12.18 7.36 0.91
C LYS A 87 -11.14 7.41 -0.20
N PHE A 88 -10.17 6.49 -0.15
CA PHE A 88 -9.17 6.38 -1.20
C PHE A 88 -8.80 4.92 -1.47
N VAL A 89 -8.29 4.69 -2.68
CA VAL A 89 -7.78 3.41 -3.13
C VAL A 89 -6.32 3.60 -3.56
N THR A 90 -5.44 2.80 -2.99
CA THR A 90 -4.03 2.74 -3.37
C THR A 90 -3.77 1.45 -4.12
N GLN A 91 -3.09 1.57 -5.26
CA GLN A 91 -2.66 0.45 -6.08
C GLN A 91 -1.16 0.60 -6.34
N ASP A 92 -0.41 -0.44 -6.06
CA ASP A 92 1.03 -0.46 -6.21
C ASP A 92 1.44 -1.74 -6.91
N TYR A 93 2.13 -1.59 -8.01
CA TYR A 93 2.58 -2.68 -8.88
C TYR A 93 4.06 -2.53 -9.11
N TRP A 94 4.82 -3.59 -8.93
CA TRP A 94 6.22 -3.57 -9.26
C TRP A 94 6.65 -4.89 -9.90
N VAL A 95 7.64 -4.79 -10.77
CA VAL A 95 8.30 -5.93 -11.40
C VAL A 95 9.78 -5.67 -11.50
N GLY A 96 10.58 -6.69 -11.27
CA GLY A 96 12.04 -6.60 -11.38
C GLY A 96 12.62 -7.81 -12.10
N HIS A 97 13.72 -7.58 -12.79
CA HIS A 97 14.50 -8.61 -13.44
C HIS A 97 15.96 -8.54 -13.01
N SER A 98 16.52 -9.71 -12.69
CA SER A 98 17.93 -9.87 -12.33
C SER A 98 18.74 -10.41 -13.52
N PHE A 99 19.71 -9.63 -13.95
CA PHE A 99 20.64 -9.98 -15.01
C PHE A 99 21.96 -10.45 -14.39
N LYS A 100 22.44 -11.60 -14.78
CA LYS A 100 23.78 -12.06 -14.44
C LYS A 100 24.80 -11.25 -15.23
N ILE A 101 25.74 -10.58 -14.57
CA ILE A 101 26.73 -9.71 -15.24
C ILE A 101 28.00 -10.49 -15.62
N PHE A 102 28.39 -11.47 -14.82
CA PHE A 102 29.63 -12.21 -15.01
C PHE A 102 29.38 -13.71 -15.17
N ASP A 103 30.01 -14.31 -16.16
CA ASP A 103 30.00 -15.77 -16.40
C ASP A 103 31.26 -16.46 -15.86
N GLY A 104 31.82 -15.96 -14.77
CA GLY A 104 33.03 -16.49 -14.16
C GLY A 104 32.82 -17.71 -13.26
N ASN A 105 33.93 -18.42 -12.97
CA ASN A 105 33.95 -19.61 -12.12
C ASN A 105 34.13 -19.32 -10.63
N SER A 106 34.43 -18.06 -10.24
CA SER A 106 34.55 -17.68 -8.83
C SER A 106 33.18 -17.47 -8.18
N GLU A 107 33.06 -17.76 -6.88
CA GLU A 107 31.82 -17.57 -6.14
C GLU A 107 31.31 -16.12 -6.19
N ARG A 108 32.22 -15.13 -6.18
CA ARG A 108 31.87 -13.71 -6.29
C ARG A 108 31.26 -13.35 -7.64
N GLU A 109 31.79 -13.90 -8.74
CA GLU A 109 31.27 -13.68 -10.09
C GLU A 109 29.93 -14.35 -10.32
N ARG A 110 29.67 -15.48 -9.66
CA ARG A 110 28.39 -16.20 -9.73
C ARG A 110 27.24 -15.51 -8.99
N THR A 111 27.54 -14.66 -8.01
CA THR A 111 26.57 -13.97 -7.16
C THR A 111 26.36 -12.50 -7.52
N THR A 112 27.15 -11.93 -8.43
CA THR A 112 27.01 -10.55 -8.86
C THR A 112 25.94 -10.42 -9.95
N ASN A 113 24.82 -9.78 -9.61
CA ASN A 113 23.72 -9.57 -10.53
C ASN A 113 23.36 -8.08 -10.58
N LEU A 114 22.94 -7.62 -11.76
CA LEU A 114 22.29 -6.33 -11.95
C LEU A 114 20.77 -6.53 -11.83
N ILE A 115 20.14 -5.82 -10.91
CA ILE A 115 18.68 -5.84 -10.77
C ILE A 115 18.12 -4.54 -11.33
N VAL A 116 17.20 -4.67 -12.29
CA VAL A 116 16.41 -3.56 -12.82
C VAL A 116 14.98 -3.77 -12.42
N SER A 117 14.34 -2.75 -11.85
CA SER A 117 12.94 -2.81 -11.43
C SER A 117 12.17 -1.59 -11.90
N ALA A 118 10.89 -1.80 -12.17
CA ALA A 118 9.90 -0.76 -12.42
C ALA A 118 8.78 -0.85 -11.39
N ARG A 119 8.25 0.29 -10.97
CA ARG A 119 7.14 0.38 -10.01
C ARG A 119 6.16 1.46 -10.43
N VAL A 120 4.87 1.17 -10.29
CA VAL A 120 3.78 2.12 -10.54
C VAL A 120 2.92 2.18 -9.28
N LEU A 121 2.77 3.37 -8.74
CA LEU A 121 1.91 3.67 -7.61
C LEU A 121 0.78 4.58 -8.07
N LEU A 122 -0.46 4.14 -7.87
CA LEU A 122 -1.67 4.89 -8.18
C LEU A 122 -2.45 5.13 -6.88
N VAL A 123 -2.86 6.36 -6.65
CA VAL A 123 -3.73 6.72 -5.52
C VAL A 123 -4.95 7.43 -6.10
N ASP A 124 -6.12 6.86 -5.87
CA ASP A 124 -7.39 7.38 -6.34
C ASP A 124 -8.27 7.75 -5.14
N TYR A 125 -8.59 9.02 -5.02
CA TYR A 125 -9.47 9.55 -3.99
C TYR A 125 -10.91 9.52 -4.49
N LYS A 126 -11.75 8.71 -3.84
CA LYS A 126 -13.17 8.53 -4.20
C LYS A 126 -14.08 9.58 -3.57
N ASP A 127 -13.86 9.87 -2.29
CA ASP A 127 -14.55 10.90 -1.56
C ASP A 127 -13.52 11.82 -0.94
N ILE A 128 -13.50 13.08 -1.39
CA ILE A 128 -12.68 14.13 -0.83
C ILE A 128 -13.64 15.10 -0.16
N PRO A 129 -13.47 15.41 1.13
CA PRO A 129 -14.27 16.45 1.77
C PRO A 129 -14.09 17.77 1.01
N PRO A 130 -15.15 18.57 0.83
CA PRO A 130 -15.02 19.91 0.25
C PRO A 130 -14.15 20.76 1.18
N ILE A 131 -12.86 20.81 0.90
CA ILE A 131 -11.94 21.71 1.56
C ILE A 131 -12.18 23.08 0.95
N GLU A 132 -12.61 24.03 1.76
CA GLU A 132 -12.67 25.42 1.35
C GLU A 132 -11.25 25.87 1.04
N TYR A 133 -10.95 26.10 -0.23
CA TYR A 133 -9.58 26.24 -0.79
C TYR A 133 -8.84 27.51 -0.33
N ASP A 134 -9.44 28.39 0.44
CA ASP A 134 -8.83 29.67 0.85
C ASP A 134 -7.58 29.52 1.73
N ILE A 135 -7.39 28.39 2.41
CA ILE A 135 -6.26 28.16 3.32
C ILE A 135 -5.11 27.38 2.67
N LEU A 136 -5.35 26.69 1.54
CA LEU A 136 -4.36 25.78 0.94
C LEU A 136 -3.75 26.29 -0.37
N THR A 137 -4.02 27.49 -0.81
CA THR A 137 -3.42 28.10 -1.98
C THR A 137 -1.87 28.14 -2.00
N PRO A 138 -1.13 28.14 -0.86
CA PRO A 138 0.33 28.06 -0.92
C PRO A 138 0.90 26.64 -1.09
N PHE A 139 0.10 25.57 -0.92
CA PHE A 139 0.59 24.19 -0.97
C PHE A 139 0.09 23.40 -2.19
N ARG A 140 0.09 24.03 -3.35
CA ARG A 140 -0.13 23.31 -4.60
C ARG A 140 1.13 22.49 -4.90
N PHE A 141 1.16 21.24 -4.47
CA PHE A 141 2.15 20.29 -4.95
C PHE A 141 1.88 19.96 -6.43
N SER A 142 2.47 20.73 -7.32
CA SER A 142 2.66 20.31 -8.71
C SER A 142 3.91 19.42 -8.74
N GLY A 143 3.76 18.18 -8.30
CA GLY A 143 4.84 17.20 -8.34
C GLY A 143 4.89 16.46 -9.66
N ILE A 144 5.17 17.17 -10.75
CA ILE A 144 5.81 16.57 -11.92
C ILE A 144 7.20 17.19 -11.98
N GLN A 145 8.17 16.54 -11.38
CA GLN A 145 9.56 16.80 -11.69
C GLN A 145 9.88 15.96 -12.93
N ASP A 146 9.95 16.64 -14.08
CA ASP A 146 10.61 16.12 -15.26
C ASP A 146 12.07 15.86 -14.91
N PHE A 147 12.45 14.61 -14.83
CA PHE A 147 13.85 14.21 -14.90
C PHE A 147 14.28 14.16 -16.36
N THR A 148 14.55 15.33 -16.95
CA THR A 148 15.34 15.45 -18.18
C THR A 148 16.71 16.00 -17.78
N THR A 149 17.69 15.15 -17.68
CA THR A 149 19.07 15.28 -18.16
C THR A 149 19.79 13.94 -17.99
#